data_f018426f438d71595aedda41e708c811
#
_entry.id   f018426f438d71595aedda41e708c811
#
_cell.length_a   1.000
_cell.length_b   1.000
_cell.length_c   1.000
_cell.angle_alpha   90.00
_cell.angle_beta   90.00
_cell.angle_gamma   90.00
#
_symmetry.space_group_name_H-M   'P 1'
#
loop_
_entity.id
_entity.type
_entity.pdbx_description
1 polymer ?
#
loop_
_entity_poly.entity_id
_entity_poly.type
_entity_poly.pdbx_seq_one_letter_code
_entity_poly.pdbx_strand_id
1 'polypeptide(L)'
;MSEWKKVKLGDILQIKKGDYITKKEAREGVYPVILGGKEPAYFIDKYNHIGKAIVISRSGASAGYVSYWNEPIFVTDGFLIEPKEQITFEFLYYALKSKQALLHNAQKGAAIPHVTPLLISDIDFLLPDEKVQHRIATILSRYDTLIENYQKQIKLLEEVAQRLYKEWFVDLRFPGYENVKMMDGLPEGWERKKLGEVVAKSIGGGWGKETPQEKYDREGYVIRGTDISKLKNGSLNEIPFRYHTESNLKERTLSDGDIIFEVSGGSEKEPVGRMYLITQPILDYYCKDVICASFCKKVSFANNMISVLCYFAMQHCRNTGDMKKFEKDSAGNIINFAWTTFLEDFNVLFPNKEVLNAFYKRANAIINNEVKLSLQIRLLTEARDRLLPRLMGGEMEV
;
A
#
# COMPACT_ATOMS: atom_id res chain seq x y z
N MET A 1 -14.52 -37.58 12.05
CA MET A 1 -13.46 -36.81 11.29
C MET A 1 -13.57 -37.26 9.83
N SER A 2 -13.84 -36.33 8.90
CA SER A 2 -13.77 -36.64 7.47
C SER A 2 -12.34 -37.03 7.12
N GLU A 3 -12.16 -38.11 6.41
CA GLU A 3 -10.84 -38.66 6.06
C GLU A 3 -10.24 -37.79 4.93
N TRP A 4 -9.14 -37.05 5.23
CA TRP A 4 -8.43 -36.26 4.25
C TRP A 4 -7.57 -37.18 3.36
N LYS A 5 -7.75 -37.09 2.04
CA LYS A 5 -7.00 -37.92 1.09
C LYS A 5 -5.69 -37.24 0.71
N LYS A 6 -4.58 -37.98 0.77
CA LYS A 6 -3.30 -37.50 0.25
C LYS A 6 -3.31 -37.59 -1.28
N VAL A 7 -3.09 -36.47 -1.97
CA VAL A 7 -3.08 -36.36 -3.44
C VAL A 7 -1.89 -35.50 -3.89
N LYS A 8 -1.53 -35.56 -5.14
CA LYS A 8 -0.65 -34.55 -5.77
C LYS A 8 -1.52 -33.41 -6.33
N LEU A 9 -0.99 -32.16 -6.30
CA LEU A 9 -1.73 -31.05 -6.89
C LEU A 9 -2.05 -31.28 -8.38
N GLY A 10 -1.16 -31.90 -9.14
CA GLY A 10 -1.39 -32.28 -10.55
C GLY A 10 -2.59 -33.20 -10.78
N ASP A 11 -3.01 -33.97 -9.74
CA ASP A 11 -4.18 -34.83 -9.84
C ASP A 11 -5.50 -34.05 -9.82
N ILE A 12 -5.51 -32.87 -9.15
CA ILE A 12 -6.72 -32.09 -8.83
C ILE A 12 -6.81 -30.75 -9.57
N LEU A 13 -5.78 -30.35 -10.36
CA LEU A 13 -5.78 -29.12 -11.11
C LEU A 13 -5.24 -29.29 -12.53
N GLN A 14 -5.56 -28.32 -13.40
CA GLN A 14 -4.97 -28.15 -14.72
C GLN A 14 -4.13 -26.88 -14.75
N ILE A 15 -3.01 -26.90 -15.47
CA ILE A 15 -2.09 -25.78 -15.61
C ILE A 15 -2.06 -25.36 -17.08
N LYS A 16 -2.52 -24.13 -17.35
CA LYS A 16 -2.46 -23.53 -18.68
C LYS A 16 -1.43 -22.40 -18.66
N LYS A 17 -0.52 -22.38 -19.64
CA LYS A 17 0.44 -21.29 -19.77
C LYS A 17 -0.26 -20.07 -20.37
N GLY A 18 0.09 -18.87 -19.89
CA GLY A 18 -0.36 -17.62 -20.49
C GLY A 18 0.18 -17.41 -21.90
N ASP A 19 -0.46 -16.52 -22.66
CA ASP A 19 -0.10 -16.20 -24.04
C ASP A 19 1.02 -15.16 -24.08
N TYR A 20 1.93 -15.31 -25.04
CA TYR A 20 2.98 -14.33 -25.23
C TYR A 20 2.44 -13.06 -25.88
N ILE A 21 2.86 -11.89 -25.39
CA ILE A 21 2.59 -10.60 -26.01
C ILE A 21 3.83 -9.71 -25.91
N THR A 22 4.16 -9.05 -27.01
CA THR A 22 5.23 -8.04 -27.03
C THR A 22 4.69 -6.66 -26.69
N LYS A 23 5.55 -5.77 -26.18
CA LYS A 23 5.17 -4.36 -25.93
C LYS A 23 4.71 -3.65 -27.21
N LYS A 24 5.16 -4.08 -28.41
CA LYS A 24 4.76 -3.50 -29.71
C LYS A 24 3.33 -3.87 -30.09
N GLU A 25 2.86 -5.04 -29.65
CA GLU A 25 1.50 -5.54 -29.91
C GLU A 25 0.51 -5.10 -28.84
N ALA A 26 1.02 -4.67 -27.69
CA ALA A 26 0.22 -4.19 -26.58
C ALA A 26 -0.29 -2.76 -26.88
N ARG A 27 -1.58 -2.64 -27.21
CA ARG A 27 -2.26 -1.35 -27.30
C ARG A 27 -2.79 -1.00 -25.91
N GLU A 28 -2.71 0.27 -25.54
CA GLU A 28 -3.24 0.77 -24.27
C GLU A 28 -4.74 0.47 -24.16
N GLY A 29 -5.18 0.02 -22.98
CA GLY A 29 -6.55 -0.37 -22.72
C GLY A 29 -6.84 -0.52 -21.23
N VAL A 30 -7.88 -1.30 -20.91
CA VAL A 30 -8.43 -1.42 -19.55
C VAL A 30 -8.15 -2.76 -18.88
N TYR A 31 -7.68 -3.76 -19.63
CA TYR A 31 -7.49 -5.11 -19.10
C TYR A 31 -6.09 -5.27 -18.50
N PRO A 32 -5.98 -5.71 -17.23
CA PRO A 32 -4.70 -5.86 -16.55
C PRO A 32 -3.88 -7.01 -17.16
N VAL A 33 -2.59 -6.76 -17.36
CA VAL A 33 -1.62 -7.76 -17.83
C VAL A 33 -0.86 -8.33 -16.64
N ILE A 34 -0.99 -9.65 -16.46
CA ILE A 34 -0.33 -10.39 -15.40
C ILE A 34 0.99 -10.94 -15.90
N LEU A 35 2.08 -10.31 -15.49
CA LEU A 35 3.46 -10.57 -15.91
C LEU A 35 4.34 -10.81 -14.69
N GLY A 36 4.36 -12.02 -14.14
CA GLY A 36 5.33 -12.44 -13.14
C GLY A 36 5.41 -11.61 -11.83
N GLY A 37 4.61 -10.55 -11.70
CA GLY A 37 4.53 -9.64 -10.54
C GLY A 37 3.36 -9.95 -9.61
N LYS A 38 3.27 -9.19 -8.51
CA LYS A 38 2.11 -9.24 -7.60
C LYS A 38 0.96 -8.37 -8.10
N GLU A 39 1.29 -7.31 -8.84
CA GLU A 39 0.38 -6.33 -9.40
C GLU A 39 0.40 -6.42 -10.95
N PRO A 40 -0.62 -5.89 -11.63
CA PRO A 40 -0.59 -5.76 -13.08
C PRO A 40 0.64 -4.99 -13.55
N ALA A 41 1.30 -5.47 -14.59
CA ALA A 41 2.48 -4.81 -15.15
C ALA A 41 2.10 -3.55 -15.96
N TYR A 42 0.98 -3.63 -16.68
CA TYR A 42 0.36 -2.57 -17.49
C TYR A 42 -1.06 -3.00 -17.89
N PHE A 43 -1.77 -2.16 -18.66
CA PHE A 43 -3.13 -2.43 -19.14
C PHE A 43 -3.16 -2.43 -20.66
N ILE A 44 -3.99 -3.32 -21.26
CA ILE A 44 -4.15 -3.46 -22.71
C ILE A 44 -5.61 -3.54 -23.14
N ASP A 45 -5.84 -3.48 -24.46
CA ASP A 45 -7.17 -3.49 -25.11
C ASP A 45 -7.80 -4.87 -25.28
N LYS A 46 -7.10 -5.95 -24.89
CA LYS A 46 -7.57 -7.34 -25.02
C LYS A 46 -7.32 -8.16 -23.77
N TYR A 47 -8.06 -9.23 -23.61
CA TYR A 47 -7.91 -10.23 -22.54
C TYR A 47 -7.78 -11.63 -23.16
N ASN A 48 -7.19 -12.57 -22.41
CA ASN A 48 -7.15 -13.99 -22.78
C ASN A 48 -7.85 -14.89 -21.74
N HIS A 49 -8.35 -14.30 -20.66
CA HIS A 49 -9.21 -14.97 -19.69
C HIS A 49 -10.30 -14.03 -19.18
N ILE A 50 -11.51 -14.59 -18.98
CA ILE A 50 -12.67 -13.90 -18.42
C ILE A 50 -13.23 -14.68 -17.24
N GLY A 51 -13.68 -13.98 -16.22
CA GLY A 51 -14.24 -14.56 -14.99
C GLY A 51 -13.17 -14.80 -13.93
N LYS A 52 -13.48 -15.72 -12.99
CA LYS A 52 -12.56 -16.04 -11.89
C LYS A 52 -11.30 -16.74 -12.41
N ALA A 53 -10.15 -16.27 -11.98
CA ALA A 53 -8.86 -16.83 -12.36
C ALA A 53 -7.93 -16.98 -11.14
N ILE A 54 -7.25 -18.10 -11.06
CA ILE A 54 -6.09 -18.29 -10.19
C ILE A 54 -4.85 -18.28 -11.07
N VAL A 55 -3.90 -17.36 -10.77
CA VAL A 55 -2.68 -17.25 -11.55
C VAL A 55 -1.47 -17.47 -10.64
N ILE A 56 -0.52 -18.29 -11.09
CA ILE A 56 0.79 -18.46 -10.47
C ILE A 56 1.83 -17.78 -11.34
N SER A 57 2.54 -16.79 -10.80
CA SER A 57 3.62 -16.10 -11.49
C SER A 57 4.75 -17.06 -11.84
N ARG A 58 5.22 -17.02 -13.09
CA ARG A 58 6.19 -18.00 -13.60
C ARG A 58 7.62 -17.62 -13.31
N SER A 59 7.99 -16.33 -13.48
CA SER A 59 9.39 -15.90 -13.44
C SER A 59 9.58 -14.60 -12.64
N GLY A 60 10.86 -14.25 -12.41
CA GLY A 60 11.26 -13.03 -11.72
C GLY A 60 11.17 -13.11 -10.19
N ALA A 61 11.32 -11.97 -9.54
CA ALA A 61 11.35 -11.88 -8.06
C ALA A 61 10.08 -12.38 -7.36
N SER A 62 8.95 -12.41 -8.08
CA SER A 62 7.66 -12.89 -7.57
C SER A 62 7.27 -14.26 -8.13
N ALA A 63 8.19 -15.01 -8.76
CA ALA A 63 7.87 -16.35 -9.25
C ALA A 63 7.28 -17.23 -8.14
N GLY A 64 6.25 -18.01 -8.45
CA GLY A 64 5.47 -18.79 -7.48
C GLY A 64 4.42 -17.99 -6.72
N TYR A 65 4.28 -16.69 -6.94
CA TYR A 65 3.22 -15.91 -6.29
C TYR A 65 1.85 -16.33 -6.83
N VAL A 66 0.94 -16.67 -5.92
CA VAL A 66 -0.44 -17.07 -6.21
C VAL A 66 -1.34 -15.86 -6.06
N SER A 67 -2.03 -15.50 -7.15
CA SER A 67 -3.01 -14.40 -7.19
C SER A 67 -4.39 -14.89 -7.62
N TYR A 68 -5.42 -14.19 -7.18
CA TYR A 68 -6.82 -14.39 -7.55
C TYR A 68 -7.34 -13.17 -8.30
N TRP A 69 -8.06 -13.39 -9.38
CA TRP A 69 -8.66 -12.35 -10.22
C TRP A 69 -10.12 -12.66 -10.47
N ASN A 70 -10.97 -11.66 -10.50
CA ASN A 70 -12.40 -11.79 -10.81
C ASN A 70 -12.83 -10.71 -11.81
N GLU A 71 -12.00 -10.52 -12.83
CA GLU A 71 -12.20 -9.58 -13.93
C GLU A 71 -11.52 -10.14 -15.18
N PRO A 72 -11.85 -9.63 -16.39
CA PRO A 72 -11.09 -10.00 -17.59
C PRO A 72 -9.62 -9.60 -17.46
N ILE A 73 -8.70 -10.56 -17.63
CA ILE A 73 -7.25 -10.36 -17.51
C ILE A 73 -6.52 -10.89 -18.74
N PHE A 74 -5.29 -10.43 -18.95
CA PHE A 74 -4.36 -11.02 -19.89
C PHE A 74 -3.19 -11.65 -19.14
N VAL A 75 -3.14 -12.96 -19.10
CA VAL A 75 -2.04 -13.72 -18.47
C VAL A 75 -0.95 -13.97 -19.52
N THR A 76 0.27 -13.56 -19.25
CA THR A 76 1.43 -13.75 -20.15
C THR A 76 2.54 -14.56 -19.49
N ASP A 77 3.32 -14.03 -18.55
CA ASP A 77 4.37 -14.80 -17.85
C ASP A 77 3.84 -15.41 -16.55
N GLY A 78 2.80 -16.21 -16.67
CA GLY A 78 2.12 -16.89 -15.58
C GLY A 78 1.45 -18.18 -16.01
N PHE A 79 1.00 -18.94 -15.04
CA PHE A 79 0.18 -20.12 -15.21
C PHE A 79 -1.23 -19.84 -14.73
N LEU A 80 -2.22 -20.01 -15.61
CA LEU A 80 -3.63 -20.05 -15.24
C LEU A 80 -3.92 -21.44 -14.67
N ILE A 81 -4.49 -21.49 -13.47
CA ILE A 81 -4.79 -22.72 -12.76
C ILE A 81 -6.30 -22.94 -12.74
N GLU A 82 -6.73 -24.09 -13.23
CA GLU A 82 -8.14 -24.50 -13.24
C GLU A 82 -8.35 -25.73 -12.37
N PRO A 83 -9.44 -25.77 -11.57
CA PRO A 83 -9.80 -26.96 -10.77
C PRO A 83 -10.24 -28.10 -11.68
N LYS A 84 -9.95 -29.34 -11.27
CA LYS A 84 -10.65 -30.54 -11.74
C LYS A 84 -11.88 -30.81 -10.84
N GLU A 85 -12.68 -31.81 -11.18
CA GLU A 85 -13.97 -32.12 -10.54
C GLU A 85 -13.90 -32.32 -9.01
N GLN A 86 -12.76 -32.79 -8.49
CA GLN A 86 -12.62 -33.14 -7.06
C GLN A 86 -12.40 -31.95 -6.14
N ILE A 87 -12.13 -30.75 -6.69
CA ILE A 87 -11.78 -29.57 -5.90
C ILE A 87 -12.55 -28.33 -6.36
N THR A 88 -13.09 -27.60 -5.39
CA THR A 88 -13.80 -26.35 -5.67
C THR A 88 -12.78 -25.23 -6.00
N PHE A 89 -13.21 -24.26 -6.83
CA PHE A 89 -12.34 -23.17 -7.29
C PHE A 89 -11.79 -22.33 -6.10
N GLU A 90 -12.66 -21.93 -5.20
CA GLU A 90 -12.31 -21.11 -4.04
C GLU A 90 -11.39 -21.86 -3.08
N PHE A 91 -11.63 -23.13 -2.84
CA PHE A 91 -10.75 -23.94 -1.99
C PHE A 91 -9.38 -24.13 -2.65
N LEU A 92 -9.33 -24.37 -3.98
CA LEU A 92 -8.08 -24.49 -4.72
C LEU A 92 -7.20 -23.24 -4.58
N TYR A 93 -7.79 -22.04 -4.61
CA TYR A 93 -7.06 -20.80 -4.36
C TYR A 93 -6.34 -20.82 -3.00
N TYR A 94 -7.07 -21.15 -1.93
CA TYR A 94 -6.48 -21.22 -0.59
C TYR A 94 -5.51 -22.39 -0.41
N ALA A 95 -5.74 -23.50 -1.09
CA ALA A 95 -4.84 -24.63 -1.14
C ALA A 95 -3.46 -24.20 -1.70
N LEU A 96 -3.45 -23.54 -2.85
CA LEU A 96 -2.25 -22.99 -3.47
C LEU A 96 -1.62 -21.89 -2.61
N LYS A 97 -2.44 -21.00 -2.04
CA LYS A 97 -1.98 -19.94 -1.15
C LYS A 97 -1.29 -20.48 0.10
N SER A 98 -1.76 -21.58 0.67
CA SER A 98 -1.10 -22.26 1.80
C SER A 98 0.28 -22.82 1.44
N LYS A 99 0.54 -23.08 0.15
CA LYS A 99 1.82 -23.53 -0.37
C LYS A 99 2.71 -22.40 -0.92
N GLN A 100 2.32 -21.14 -0.70
CA GLN A 100 3.03 -19.96 -1.23
C GLN A 100 4.52 -19.95 -0.90
N ALA A 101 4.89 -20.27 0.35
CA ALA A 101 6.30 -20.31 0.76
C ALA A 101 7.09 -21.43 0.04
N LEU A 102 6.45 -22.59 -0.18
CA LEU A 102 7.05 -23.70 -0.89
C LEU A 102 7.24 -23.35 -2.37
N LEU A 103 6.23 -22.80 -3.04
CA LEU A 103 6.29 -22.34 -4.41
C LEU A 103 7.38 -21.26 -4.61
N HIS A 104 7.52 -20.35 -3.66
CA HIS A 104 8.54 -19.30 -3.70
C HIS A 104 9.95 -19.86 -3.42
N ASN A 105 10.12 -20.78 -2.47
CA ASN A 105 11.43 -21.35 -2.12
C ASN A 105 11.97 -22.35 -3.16
N ALA A 106 11.11 -22.96 -3.95
CA ALA A 106 11.48 -23.87 -5.03
C ALA A 106 12.33 -23.21 -6.15
N GLN A 107 12.45 -21.87 -6.10
CA GLN A 107 13.29 -21.08 -7.02
C GLN A 107 14.77 -21.01 -6.62
N LYS A 108 15.14 -21.40 -5.40
CA LYS A 108 16.51 -21.22 -4.88
C LYS A 108 17.49 -22.14 -5.61
N GLY A 109 18.41 -21.54 -6.37
CA GLY A 109 19.50 -22.23 -7.05
C GLY A 109 19.65 -21.96 -8.55
N ALA A 110 18.71 -21.24 -9.17
CA ALA A 110 18.81 -20.84 -10.57
C ALA A 110 19.20 -19.34 -10.71
N ALA A 111 19.96 -19.01 -11.74
CA ALA A 111 20.33 -17.60 -12.04
C ALA A 111 19.11 -16.69 -12.28
N ILE A 112 18.00 -17.27 -12.76
CA ILE A 112 16.69 -16.63 -12.87
C ILE A 112 15.67 -17.57 -12.21
N PRO A 113 14.95 -17.13 -11.16
CA PRO A 113 13.93 -17.93 -10.51
C PRO A 113 12.80 -18.29 -11.48
N HIS A 114 12.50 -19.58 -11.61
CA HIS A 114 11.40 -20.08 -12.42
C HIS A 114 10.59 -21.15 -11.69
N VAL A 115 9.28 -21.05 -11.79
CA VAL A 115 8.36 -22.11 -11.40
C VAL A 115 7.95 -22.87 -12.65
N THR A 116 7.90 -24.21 -12.57
CA THR A 116 7.49 -25.08 -13.67
C THR A 116 6.18 -25.79 -13.37
N PRO A 117 5.41 -26.20 -14.39
CA PRO A 117 4.21 -27.00 -14.17
C PRO A 117 4.46 -28.29 -13.40
N LEU A 118 5.60 -28.97 -13.64
CA LEU A 118 5.98 -30.19 -12.95
C LEU A 118 6.15 -29.93 -11.45
N LEU A 119 6.83 -28.84 -11.09
CA LEU A 119 7.05 -28.47 -9.69
C LEU A 119 5.72 -28.20 -8.96
N ILE A 120 4.76 -27.51 -9.60
CA ILE A 120 3.43 -27.29 -9.04
C ILE A 120 2.69 -28.62 -8.90
N SER A 121 2.72 -29.46 -9.95
CA SER A 121 1.99 -30.73 -10.00
C SER A 121 2.48 -31.74 -8.96
N ASP A 122 3.76 -31.70 -8.61
CA ASP A 122 4.39 -32.69 -7.69
C ASP A 122 4.23 -32.36 -6.20
N ILE A 123 3.58 -31.25 -5.88
CA ILE A 123 3.33 -30.85 -4.47
C ILE A 123 2.29 -31.78 -3.84
N ASP A 124 2.65 -32.37 -2.70
CA ASP A 124 1.74 -33.17 -1.86
C ASP A 124 0.70 -32.27 -1.20
N PHE A 125 -0.56 -32.69 -1.24
CA PHE A 125 -1.69 -31.98 -0.68
C PHE A 125 -2.67 -32.92 0.02
N LEU A 126 -3.30 -32.44 1.09
CA LEU A 126 -4.39 -33.13 1.78
C LEU A 126 -5.73 -32.58 1.29
N LEU A 127 -6.52 -33.43 0.64
CA LEU A 127 -7.80 -33.05 0.04
C LEU A 127 -8.95 -33.55 0.94
N PRO A 128 -9.74 -32.65 1.55
CA PRO A 128 -10.94 -33.01 2.29
C PRO A 128 -12.11 -33.27 1.34
N ASP A 129 -13.22 -33.75 1.91
CA ASP A 129 -14.49 -33.83 1.17
C ASP A 129 -15.00 -32.42 0.77
N GLU A 130 -15.92 -32.37 -0.20
CA GLU A 130 -16.44 -31.14 -0.77
C GLU A 130 -17.11 -30.21 0.25
N LYS A 131 -17.80 -30.77 1.25
CA LYS A 131 -18.45 -29.99 2.31
C LYS A 131 -17.42 -29.23 3.15
N VAL A 132 -16.34 -29.89 3.52
CA VAL A 132 -15.23 -29.26 4.25
C VAL A 132 -14.52 -28.23 3.38
N GLN A 133 -14.28 -28.53 2.08
CA GLN A 133 -13.74 -27.55 1.14
C GLN A 133 -14.55 -26.25 1.13
N HIS A 134 -15.88 -26.36 0.97
CA HIS A 134 -16.79 -25.22 0.98
C HIS A 134 -16.76 -24.43 2.29
N ARG A 135 -16.71 -25.10 3.44
CA ARG A 135 -16.65 -24.44 4.75
C ARG A 135 -15.34 -23.67 4.92
N ILE A 136 -14.20 -24.29 4.61
CA ILE A 136 -12.88 -23.63 4.68
C ILE A 136 -12.84 -22.41 3.75
N ALA A 137 -13.24 -22.59 2.49
CA ALA A 137 -13.27 -21.51 1.52
C ALA A 137 -14.19 -20.36 1.96
N THR A 138 -15.37 -20.68 2.53
CA THR A 138 -16.29 -19.67 3.06
C THR A 138 -15.70 -18.88 4.23
N ILE A 139 -15.02 -19.55 5.15
CA ILE A 139 -14.39 -18.87 6.29
C ILE A 139 -13.30 -17.91 5.78
N LEU A 140 -12.38 -18.38 4.95
CA LEU A 140 -11.25 -17.58 4.48
C LEU A 140 -11.68 -16.44 3.54
N SER A 141 -12.64 -16.68 2.65
CA SER A 141 -13.14 -15.66 1.73
C SER A 141 -13.86 -14.50 2.42
N ARG A 142 -14.45 -14.73 3.60
CA ARG A 142 -15.03 -13.64 4.41
C ARG A 142 -13.97 -12.65 4.87
N TYR A 143 -12.78 -13.13 5.25
CA TYR A 143 -11.67 -12.25 5.59
C TYR A 143 -11.22 -11.44 4.37
N ASP A 144 -11.00 -12.10 3.23
CA ASP A 144 -10.56 -11.43 2.01
C ASP A 144 -11.59 -10.39 1.54
N THR A 145 -12.87 -10.75 1.51
CA THR A 145 -13.96 -9.83 1.14
C THR A 145 -14.01 -8.60 2.06
N LEU A 146 -13.81 -8.80 3.37
CA LEU A 146 -13.84 -7.70 4.33
C LEU A 146 -12.60 -6.81 4.17
N ILE A 147 -11.42 -7.38 3.94
CA ILE A 147 -10.18 -6.66 3.63
C ILE A 147 -10.36 -5.81 2.38
N GLU A 148 -10.85 -6.39 1.28
CA GLU A 148 -11.11 -5.65 0.04
C GLU A 148 -12.14 -4.52 0.22
N ASN A 149 -13.20 -4.76 1.00
CA ASN A 149 -14.20 -3.75 1.30
C ASN A 149 -13.57 -2.57 2.06
N TYR A 150 -12.76 -2.85 3.08
CA TYR A 150 -12.08 -1.79 3.83
C TYR A 150 -11.07 -1.02 2.97
N GLN A 151 -10.35 -1.68 2.07
CA GLN A 151 -9.47 -1.01 1.11
C GLN A 151 -10.24 -0.07 0.18
N LYS A 152 -11.41 -0.51 -0.31
CA LYS A 152 -12.31 0.35 -1.11
C LYS A 152 -12.83 1.55 -0.30
N GLN A 153 -13.19 1.34 0.97
CA GLN A 153 -13.63 2.43 1.86
C GLN A 153 -12.51 3.45 2.09
N ILE A 154 -11.26 3.01 2.33
CA ILE A 154 -10.11 3.91 2.48
C ILE A 154 -9.96 4.78 1.22
N LYS A 155 -9.98 4.17 0.03
CA LYS A 155 -9.89 4.91 -1.23
C LYS A 155 -10.99 5.96 -1.37
N LEU A 156 -12.23 5.62 -1.05
CA LEU A 156 -13.35 6.57 -1.09
C LEU A 156 -13.18 7.69 -0.06
N LEU A 157 -12.69 7.40 1.14
CA LEU A 157 -12.40 8.41 2.16
C LEU A 157 -11.29 9.37 1.70
N GLU A 158 -10.22 8.87 1.08
CA GLU A 158 -9.18 9.70 0.46
C GLU A 158 -9.75 10.63 -0.62
N GLU A 159 -10.63 10.11 -1.49
CA GLU A 159 -11.30 10.92 -2.52
C GLU A 159 -12.19 12.01 -1.89
N VAL A 160 -12.95 11.67 -0.84
CA VAL A 160 -13.80 12.63 -0.11
C VAL A 160 -12.93 13.71 0.56
N ALA A 161 -11.81 13.34 1.17
CA ALA A 161 -10.91 14.30 1.80
C ALA A 161 -10.27 15.26 0.79
N GLN A 162 -9.84 14.74 -0.38
CA GLN A 162 -9.31 15.58 -1.46
C GLN A 162 -10.38 16.52 -2.04
N ARG A 163 -11.62 16.03 -2.20
CA ARG A 163 -12.73 16.87 -2.64
C ARG A 163 -13.04 17.96 -1.63
N LEU A 164 -13.07 17.62 -0.33
CA LEU A 164 -13.29 18.60 0.74
C LEU A 164 -12.24 19.71 0.71
N TYR A 165 -10.94 19.35 0.56
CA TYR A 165 -9.88 20.34 0.43
C TYR A 165 -10.07 21.21 -0.82
N LYS A 166 -10.33 20.58 -1.98
CA LYS A 166 -10.55 21.30 -3.24
C LYS A 166 -11.72 22.29 -3.15
N GLU A 167 -12.86 21.86 -2.65
CA GLU A 167 -14.04 22.74 -2.50
C GLU A 167 -13.74 23.94 -1.62
N TRP A 168 -13.07 23.74 -0.49
CA TRP A 168 -12.89 24.84 0.46
C TRP A 168 -11.73 25.77 0.12
N PHE A 169 -10.63 25.26 -0.40
CA PHE A 169 -9.37 26.01 -0.56
C PHE A 169 -8.97 26.29 -2.00
N VAL A 170 -9.57 25.62 -2.95
CA VAL A 170 -9.35 25.86 -4.38
C VAL A 170 -10.56 26.56 -4.99
N ASP A 171 -11.74 25.99 -4.80
CA ASP A 171 -13.00 26.53 -5.33
C ASP A 171 -13.60 27.62 -4.40
N LEU A 172 -13.05 27.81 -3.20
CA LEU A 172 -13.43 28.75 -2.15
C LEU A 172 -14.89 28.60 -1.69
N ARG A 173 -15.43 27.36 -1.75
CA ARG A 173 -16.81 27.02 -1.35
C ARG A 173 -16.85 26.41 0.06
N PHE A 174 -16.35 27.14 1.03
CA PHE A 174 -16.41 26.76 2.44
C PHE A 174 -17.76 27.16 3.07
N PRO A 175 -18.17 26.60 4.22
CA PRO A 175 -19.44 26.93 4.85
C PRO A 175 -19.56 28.44 5.14
N GLY A 176 -20.60 29.07 4.60
CA GLY A 176 -20.88 30.52 4.74
C GLY A 176 -20.14 31.42 3.76
N TYR A 177 -19.48 30.87 2.74
CA TYR A 177 -18.70 31.63 1.75
C TYR A 177 -19.53 32.70 1.04
N GLU A 178 -20.86 32.52 0.87
CA GLU A 178 -21.75 33.48 0.21
C GLU A 178 -21.85 34.82 0.94
N ASN A 179 -21.54 34.82 2.26
CA ASN A 179 -21.65 36.00 3.11
C ASN A 179 -20.28 36.64 3.40
N VAL A 180 -19.21 36.15 2.80
CA VAL A 180 -17.85 36.65 3.01
C VAL A 180 -17.44 37.55 1.87
N LYS A 181 -16.93 38.74 2.18
CA LYS A 181 -16.37 39.66 1.17
C LYS A 181 -15.09 39.08 0.56
N MET A 182 -14.95 39.29 -0.73
CA MET A 182 -13.71 39.00 -1.43
C MET A 182 -12.82 40.24 -1.43
N MET A 183 -11.57 40.08 -1.01
CA MET A 183 -10.52 41.09 -0.98
C MET A 183 -9.30 40.55 -1.73
N ASP A 184 -8.86 41.22 -2.77
CA ASP A 184 -7.70 40.84 -3.59
C ASP A 184 -7.74 39.38 -4.09
N GLY A 185 -8.94 38.88 -4.44
CA GLY A 185 -9.18 37.53 -4.92
C GLY A 185 -9.17 36.43 -3.82
N LEU A 186 -9.17 36.83 -2.56
CA LEU A 186 -9.29 35.93 -1.41
C LEU A 186 -10.48 36.33 -0.53
N PRO A 187 -11.09 35.38 0.21
CA PRO A 187 -12.05 35.70 1.24
C PRO A 187 -11.42 36.59 2.32
N GLU A 188 -12.20 37.52 2.88
CA GLU A 188 -11.74 38.43 3.92
C GLU A 188 -11.16 37.64 5.12
N GLY A 189 -9.97 38.04 5.57
CA GLY A 189 -9.24 37.38 6.68
C GLY A 189 -8.48 36.10 6.28
N TRP A 190 -8.43 35.79 4.97
CA TRP A 190 -7.58 34.70 4.49
C TRP A 190 -6.24 35.26 3.98
N GLU A 191 -5.18 34.45 4.14
CA GLU A 191 -3.84 34.82 3.72
C GLU A 191 -3.11 33.66 3.03
N ARG A 192 -2.19 33.96 2.13
CA ARG A 192 -1.26 32.99 1.55
C ARG A 192 0.03 33.02 2.33
N LYS A 193 0.48 31.86 2.81
CA LYS A 193 1.77 31.70 3.50
C LYS A 193 2.65 30.73 2.74
N LYS A 194 3.91 31.03 2.63
CA LYS A 194 4.91 30.05 2.14
C LYS A 194 4.99 28.88 3.11
N LEU A 195 5.15 27.68 2.58
CA LEU A 195 5.24 26.48 3.42
C LEU A 195 6.37 26.62 4.47
N GLY A 196 7.51 27.22 4.09
CA GLY A 196 8.63 27.46 4.99
C GLY A 196 8.32 28.36 6.18
N GLU A 197 7.34 29.27 6.06
CA GLU A 197 6.90 30.14 7.17
C GLU A 197 6.10 29.42 8.25
N VAL A 198 5.48 28.29 7.90
CA VAL A 198 4.57 27.54 8.77
C VAL A 198 5.16 26.21 9.27
N VAL A 199 6.23 25.72 8.62
CA VAL A 199 6.99 24.56 9.08
C VAL A 199 7.78 24.92 10.32
N ALA A 200 7.47 24.26 11.44
CA ALA A 200 8.18 24.47 12.71
C ALA A 200 9.56 23.78 12.73
N LYS A 201 9.63 22.57 12.16
CA LYS A 201 10.86 21.79 12.06
C LYS A 201 10.82 20.91 10.81
N SER A 202 11.94 20.81 10.10
CA SER A 202 12.16 19.86 9.04
C SER A 202 13.52 19.22 9.18
N ILE A 203 13.59 17.89 9.32
CA ILE A 203 14.84 17.16 9.49
C ILE A 203 14.83 15.90 8.59
N GLY A 204 16.00 15.56 8.02
CA GLY A 204 16.19 14.31 7.29
C GLY A 204 16.04 13.10 8.21
N GLY A 205 15.51 12.02 7.67
CA GLY A 205 15.39 10.77 8.39
C GLY A 205 16.72 10.04 8.63
N GLY A 206 16.64 8.83 9.10
CA GLY A 206 17.79 7.96 9.38
C GLY A 206 17.53 6.53 8.94
N TRP A 207 18.57 5.67 8.98
CA TRP A 207 18.40 4.27 8.63
C TRP A 207 18.70 3.31 9.78
N GLY A 208 19.71 3.63 10.60
CA GLY A 208 20.16 2.76 11.69
C GLY A 208 20.95 1.55 11.20
N LYS A 209 21.03 0.53 12.06
CA LYS A 209 21.74 -0.74 11.83
C LYS A 209 20.77 -1.92 11.93
N GLU A 210 21.10 -3.03 11.28
CA GLU A 210 20.27 -4.25 11.33
C GLU A 210 20.43 -5.01 12.65
N THR A 211 21.60 -4.91 13.23
CA THR A 211 21.95 -5.56 14.51
C THR A 211 22.44 -4.52 15.51
N PRO A 212 22.28 -4.76 16.82
CA PRO A 212 22.78 -3.87 17.85
C PRO A 212 24.33 -3.77 17.78
N GLN A 213 24.84 -2.57 17.98
CA GLN A 213 26.26 -2.24 18.03
C GLN A 213 26.49 -1.26 19.17
N GLU A 214 27.76 -1.02 19.58
CA GLU A 214 28.12 -0.22 20.77
C GLU A 214 27.33 1.08 20.99
N LYS A 215 27.11 1.86 19.91
CA LYS A 215 26.35 3.13 19.96
C LYS A 215 24.93 3.03 19.37
N TYR A 216 24.58 1.88 18.80
CA TYR A 216 23.30 1.61 18.15
C TYR A 216 22.56 0.54 18.95
N ASP A 217 22.11 0.93 20.12
CA ASP A 217 21.46 0.06 21.12
C ASP A 217 19.97 0.36 21.33
N ARG A 218 19.48 1.44 20.71
CA ARG A 218 18.07 1.84 20.79
C ARG A 218 17.25 1.29 19.64
N GLU A 219 16.16 0.64 19.98
CA GLU A 219 15.26 0.00 19.01
C GLU A 219 14.27 1.00 18.40
N GLY A 220 14.00 0.89 17.10
CA GLY A 220 13.02 1.71 16.42
C GLY A 220 12.66 1.20 15.03
N TYR A 221 11.49 1.60 14.57
CA TYR A 221 11.01 1.33 13.21
C TYR A 221 11.38 2.45 12.25
N VAL A 222 11.62 2.11 10.98
CA VAL A 222 12.03 3.07 9.95
C VAL A 222 11.07 3.04 8.76
N ILE A 223 10.23 4.05 8.62
CA ILE A 223 9.28 4.17 7.51
C ILE A 223 10.00 4.75 6.29
N ARG A 224 10.01 3.99 5.18
CA ARG A 224 10.56 4.42 3.88
C ARG A 224 9.49 5.11 3.04
N GLY A 225 9.88 5.88 2.03
CA GLY A 225 8.96 6.42 1.03
C GLY A 225 8.12 5.34 0.35
N THR A 226 8.72 4.17 0.06
CA THR A 226 8.04 3.01 -0.51
C THR A 226 7.04 2.33 0.44
N ASP A 227 7.11 2.61 1.74
CA ASP A 227 6.20 2.03 2.72
C ASP A 227 4.92 2.86 2.90
N ILE A 228 4.88 4.09 2.37
CA ILE A 228 3.74 5.01 2.54
C ILE A 228 2.43 4.40 2.01
N SER A 229 2.46 3.79 0.82
CA SER A 229 1.30 3.07 0.28
C SER A 229 0.92 1.84 1.12
N LYS A 230 1.91 1.15 1.70
CA LYS A 230 1.69 -0.01 2.56
C LYS A 230 1.01 0.37 3.87
N LEU A 231 1.41 1.50 4.49
CA LEU A 231 0.77 2.02 5.70
C LEU A 231 -0.72 2.27 5.47
N LYS A 232 -1.08 2.89 4.35
CA LYS A 232 -2.46 3.14 3.96
C LYS A 232 -3.28 1.85 3.78
N ASN A 233 -2.65 0.81 3.23
CA ASN A 233 -3.28 -0.49 2.96
C ASN A 233 -3.21 -1.48 4.14
N GLY A 234 -2.77 -1.06 5.32
CA GLY A 234 -2.71 -1.89 6.53
C GLY A 234 -1.52 -2.87 6.60
N SER A 235 -0.55 -2.78 5.69
CA SER A 235 0.67 -3.62 5.71
C SER A 235 1.74 -3.04 6.65
N LEU A 236 1.39 -2.89 7.92
CA LEU A 236 2.21 -2.23 8.93
C LEU A 236 3.41 -3.07 9.40
N ASN A 237 3.31 -4.38 9.33
CA ASN A 237 4.34 -5.34 9.80
C ASN A 237 5.57 -5.42 8.87
N GLU A 238 5.49 -4.83 7.67
CA GLU A 238 6.58 -4.85 6.70
C GLU A 238 7.58 -3.70 6.89
N ILE A 239 7.35 -2.83 7.90
CA ILE A 239 8.23 -1.71 8.18
C ILE A 239 9.52 -2.21 8.85
N PRO A 240 10.69 -1.83 8.31
CA PRO A 240 11.97 -2.27 8.85
C PRO A 240 12.17 -1.89 10.32
N PHE A 241 12.56 -2.87 11.12
CA PHE A 241 13.04 -2.67 12.49
C PHE A 241 14.56 -2.49 12.48
N ARG A 242 15.08 -1.51 13.21
CA ARG A 242 16.51 -1.12 13.22
C ARG A 242 16.96 -0.69 14.60
N TYR A 243 18.28 -0.63 14.76
CA TYR A 243 18.95 -0.10 15.96
C TYR A 243 19.55 1.27 15.67
N HIS A 244 19.34 2.20 16.58
CA HIS A 244 19.69 3.61 16.44
C HIS A 244 20.55 4.10 17.61
N THR A 245 21.20 5.23 17.43
CA THR A 245 21.78 5.97 18.56
C THR A 245 20.70 6.75 19.28
N GLU A 246 20.90 7.02 20.56
CA GLU A 246 19.96 7.82 21.35
C GLU A 246 19.76 9.23 20.74
N SER A 247 20.83 9.88 20.30
CA SER A 247 20.74 11.20 19.65
C SER A 247 19.94 11.16 18.34
N ASN A 248 20.04 10.06 17.57
CA ASN A 248 19.27 9.90 16.34
C ASN A 248 17.77 9.85 16.64
N LEU A 249 17.34 9.03 17.61
CA LEU A 249 15.93 8.94 17.99
C LEU A 249 15.43 10.24 18.59
N LYS A 250 16.18 10.85 19.53
CA LYS A 250 15.78 12.12 20.18
C LYS A 250 15.41 13.22 19.18
N GLU A 251 16.09 13.28 18.04
CA GLU A 251 15.84 14.31 17.04
C GLU A 251 14.77 13.93 16.00
N ARG A 252 14.64 12.64 15.70
CA ARG A 252 13.91 12.13 14.51
C ARG A 252 12.67 11.33 14.82
N THR A 253 12.46 10.92 16.08
CA THR A 253 11.23 10.20 16.45
C THR A 253 10.01 11.02 16.06
N LEU A 254 9.11 10.36 15.35
CA LEU A 254 7.88 10.93 14.85
C LEU A 254 6.87 11.11 15.99
N SER A 255 6.08 12.14 15.88
CA SER A 255 5.00 12.48 16.82
C SER A 255 3.68 12.60 16.05
N ASP A 256 2.56 12.57 16.79
CA ASP A 256 1.24 12.84 16.22
C ASP A 256 1.20 14.19 15.53
N GLY A 257 0.71 14.22 14.28
CA GLY A 257 0.70 15.41 13.43
C GLY A 257 1.96 15.63 12.60
N ASP A 258 3.03 14.88 12.79
CA ASP A 258 4.19 14.96 11.88
C ASP A 258 3.85 14.41 10.50
N ILE A 259 4.46 14.98 9.47
CA ILE A 259 4.34 14.48 8.09
C ILE A 259 5.66 13.85 7.68
N ILE A 260 5.61 12.61 7.22
CA ILE A 260 6.70 12.00 6.44
C ILE A 260 6.57 12.49 5.02
N PHE A 261 7.63 13.08 4.48
CA PHE A 261 7.70 13.54 3.10
C PHE A 261 8.90 12.91 2.38
N GLU A 262 8.66 12.20 1.29
CA GLU A 262 9.70 11.59 0.48
C GLU A 262 10.40 12.64 -0.39
N VAL A 263 11.73 12.72 -0.28
CA VAL A 263 12.55 13.68 -1.03
C VAL A 263 13.48 13.03 -2.05
N SER A 264 13.52 11.70 -2.11
CA SER A 264 14.34 10.96 -3.08
C SER A 264 13.82 9.54 -3.25
N GLY A 265 14.01 8.96 -4.42
CA GLY A 265 13.58 7.58 -4.72
C GLY A 265 12.46 7.49 -5.74
N GLY A 266 12.01 8.63 -6.28
CA GLY A 266 11.05 8.64 -7.39
C GLY A 266 11.64 8.10 -8.69
N SER A 267 10.77 7.77 -9.61
CA SER A 267 11.08 7.37 -10.98
C SER A 267 10.11 8.04 -11.93
N GLU A 268 10.36 7.97 -13.23
CA GLU A 268 9.47 8.51 -14.26
C GLU A 268 8.01 7.99 -14.13
N LYS A 269 7.86 6.74 -13.66
CA LYS A 269 6.54 6.11 -13.44
C LYS A 269 5.95 6.39 -12.06
N GLU A 270 6.79 6.63 -11.07
CA GLU A 270 6.39 6.89 -9.69
C GLU A 270 7.04 8.20 -9.21
N PRO A 271 6.38 9.36 -9.42
CA PRO A 271 6.90 10.65 -8.99
C PRO A 271 7.25 10.68 -7.49
N VAL A 272 8.34 11.37 -7.15
CA VAL A 272 8.75 11.63 -5.76
C VAL A 272 7.71 12.52 -5.04
N GLY A 273 7.82 12.66 -3.73
CA GLY A 273 6.91 13.50 -2.94
C GLY A 273 5.72 12.74 -2.39
N ARG A 274 5.82 11.40 -2.25
CA ARG A 274 4.88 10.64 -1.43
C ARG A 274 4.93 11.15 0.00
N MET A 275 3.77 11.20 0.66
CA MET A 275 3.69 11.73 2.02
C MET A 275 2.66 10.98 2.85
N TYR A 276 2.89 10.95 4.17
CA TYR A 276 2.00 10.34 5.13
C TYR A 276 1.91 11.18 6.40
N LEU A 277 0.68 11.47 6.84
CA LEU A 277 0.43 12.15 8.11
C LEU A 277 0.45 11.11 9.22
N ILE A 278 1.33 11.28 10.17
CA ILE A 278 1.45 10.41 11.34
C ILE A 278 0.34 10.73 12.33
N THR A 279 -0.28 9.67 12.84
CA THR A 279 -1.35 9.76 13.84
C THR A 279 -1.00 8.92 15.06
N GLN A 280 -1.52 9.31 16.23
CA GLN A 280 -1.25 8.59 17.47
C GLN A 280 -1.57 7.09 17.38
N PRO A 281 -2.70 6.62 16.79
CA PRO A 281 -2.97 5.17 16.68
C PRO A 281 -1.91 4.38 15.89
N ILE A 282 -1.24 5.00 14.91
CA ILE A 282 -0.14 4.36 14.18
C ILE A 282 1.11 4.27 15.07
N LEU A 283 1.42 5.29 15.86
CA LEU A 283 2.52 5.24 16.81
C LEU A 283 2.27 4.22 17.92
N ASP A 284 1.07 4.18 18.46
CA ASP A 284 0.65 3.21 19.49
C ASP A 284 0.78 1.77 19.00
N TYR A 285 0.50 1.53 17.69
CA TYR A 285 0.68 0.22 17.10
C TYR A 285 2.12 -0.29 17.19
N TYR A 286 3.10 0.56 16.92
CA TYR A 286 4.50 0.14 16.94
C TYR A 286 5.06 -0.05 18.35
N CYS A 287 4.50 0.61 19.37
CA CYS A 287 4.95 0.55 20.78
C CYS A 287 6.46 0.82 20.98
N LYS A 288 7.11 1.43 20.01
CA LYS A 288 8.54 1.75 19.93
C LYS A 288 8.71 3.06 19.19
N ASP A 289 9.90 3.64 19.27
CA ASP A 289 10.23 4.80 18.45
C ASP A 289 10.07 4.51 16.96
N VAL A 290 9.51 5.46 16.24
CA VAL A 290 9.34 5.40 14.78
C VAL A 290 10.00 6.62 14.17
N ILE A 291 10.85 6.41 13.17
CA ILE A 291 11.47 7.49 12.39
C ILE A 291 11.18 7.29 10.90
N CYS A 292 11.42 8.30 10.07
CA CYS A 292 11.45 8.12 8.62
C CYS A 292 12.86 7.78 8.11
N ALA A 293 12.95 7.13 6.96
CA ALA A 293 14.22 6.75 6.32
C ALA A 293 14.97 7.96 5.77
N SER A 294 16.26 7.77 5.44
CA SER A 294 17.16 8.85 4.97
C SER A 294 16.68 9.60 3.73
N PHE A 295 15.88 8.94 2.87
CA PHE A 295 15.29 9.56 1.68
C PHE A 295 13.94 10.25 1.95
N CYS A 296 13.59 10.39 3.21
CA CYS A 296 12.41 11.11 3.68
C CYS A 296 12.79 12.21 4.65
N LYS A 297 11.88 13.15 4.83
CA LYS A 297 11.94 14.16 5.88
C LYS A 297 10.81 13.98 6.87
N LYS A 298 11.10 14.18 8.14
CA LYS A 298 10.14 14.50 9.18
C LYS A 298 9.84 15.99 9.07
N VAL A 299 8.58 16.35 8.91
CA VAL A 299 8.11 17.73 8.84
C VAL A 299 7.09 17.96 9.96
N SER A 300 7.38 18.86 10.86
CA SER A 300 6.55 19.18 12.03
C SER A 300 6.00 20.59 11.92
N PHE A 301 4.81 20.80 12.45
CA PHE A 301 4.09 22.07 12.47
C PHE A 301 3.75 22.47 13.91
N ALA A 302 3.25 23.69 14.11
CA ALA A 302 2.94 24.20 15.45
C ALA A 302 1.81 23.44 16.13
N ASN A 303 0.88 22.84 15.38
CA ASN A 303 -0.23 22.03 15.86
C ASN A 303 -0.87 21.20 14.74
N ASN A 304 -1.70 20.23 15.12
CA ASN A 304 -2.33 19.29 14.17
C ASN A 304 -3.29 19.95 13.17
N MET A 305 -3.90 21.10 13.49
CA MET A 305 -4.77 21.80 12.53
C MET A 305 -3.97 22.30 11.35
N ILE A 306 -2.80 22.89 11.60
CA ILE A 306 -1.87 23.37 10.57
C ILE A 306 -1.28 22.17 9.79
N SER A 307 -0.88 21.11 10.50
CA SER A 307 -0.41 19.88 9.87
C SER A 307 -1.40 19.32 8.86
N VAL A 308 -2.65 19.17 9.26
CA VAL A 308 -3.72 18.61 8.40
C VAL A 308 -3.97 19.53 7.20
N LEU A 309 -4.03 20.86 7.39
CA LEU A 309 -4.19 21.80 6.29
C LEU A 309 -3.04 21.68 5.28
N CYS A 310 -1.80 21.73 5.76
CA CYS A 310 -0.60 21.62 4.92
C CYS A 310 -0.50 20.25 4.24
N TYR A 311 -0.86 19.18 4.95
CA TYR A 311 -0.91 17.83 4.39
C TYR A 311 -1.82 17.77 3.16
N PHE A 312 -3.06 18.26 3.26
CA PHE A 312 -3.98 18.26 2.13
C PHE A 312 -3.59 19.25 1.02
N ALA A 313 -3.00 20.39 1.36
CA ALA A 313 -2.44 21.31 0.37
C ALA A 313 -1.35 20.65 -0.48
N MET A 314 -0.39 19.98 0.18
CA MET A 314 0.68 19.26 -0.50
C MET A 314 0.16 18.04 -1.28
N GLN A 315 -0.78 17.29 -0.72
CA GLN A 315 -1.45 16.19 -1.42
C GLN A 315 -2.16 16.68 -2.70
N HIS A 316 -2.89 17.78 -2.62
CA HIS A 316 -3.55 18.39 -3.77
C HIS A 316 -2.53 18.76 -4.85
N CYS A 317 -1.46 19.47 -4.48
CA CYS A 317 -0.36 19.82 -5.38
C CYS A 317 0.25 18.58 -6.08
N ARG A 318 0.39 17.46 -5.34
CA ARG A 318 0.89 16.21 -5.91
C ARG A 318 -0.12 15.59 -6.89
N ASN A 319 -1.39 15.56 -6.53
CA ASN A 319 -2.46 14.94 -7.34
C ASN A 319 -2.76 15.71 -8.63
N THR A 320 -2.58 17.04 -8.63
CA THR A 320 -2.70 17.89 -9.86
C THR A 320 -1.45 17.79 -10.74
N GLY A 321 -0.37 17.22 -10.26
CA GLY A 321 0.90 17.15 -10.97
C GLY A 321 1.78 18.39 -10.82
N ASP A 322 1.31 19.44 -10.14
CA ASP A 322 2.06 20.71 -9.94
C ASP A 322 3.33 20.51 -9.11
N MET A 323 3.42 19.40 -8.38
CA MET A 323 4.60 19.05 -7.59
C MET A 323 5.82 18.71 -8.46
N LYS A 324 5.61 18.30 -9.73
CA LYS A 324 6.68 17.94 -10.68
C LYS A 324 7.69 19.07 -10.93
N LYS A 325 7.26 20.33 -10.85
CA LYS A 325 8.16 21.48 -11.00
C LYS A 325 9.30 21.55 -9.96
N PHE A 326 9.16 20.80 -8.85
CA PHE A 326 10.17 20.70 -7.80
C PHE A 326 11.01 19.42 -7.91
N GLU A 327 10.79 18.60 -8.92
CA GLU A 327 11.61 17.42 -9.19
C GLU A 327 12.94 17.83 -9.82
N LYS A 328 14.00 17.13 -9.46
CA LYS A 328 15.34 17.29 -10.01
C LYS A 328 15.90 15.93 -10.39
N ASP A 329 16.33 15.79 -11.62
CA ASP A 329 17.04 14.61 -12.07
C ASP A 329 18.37 14.47 -11.36
N SER A 330 18.74 13.26 -11.01
CA SER A 330 20.05 12.92 -10.50
C SER A 330 20.70 11.81 -11.32
N ALA A 331 21.98 11.63 -11.17
CA ALA A 331 22.70 10.54 -11.82
C ALA A 331 22.07 9.19 -11.44
N GLY A 332 21.79 8.35 -12.43
CA GLY A 332 21.23 7.00 -12.19
C GLY A 332 19.71 6.90 -12.21
N ASN A 333 19.00 7.80 -12.89
CA ASN A 333 17.53 7.79 -13.02
C ASN A 333 16.75 7.88 -11.69
N ILE A 334 17.38 8.38 -10.63
CA ILE A 334 16.70 8.64 -9.36
C ILE A 334 16.22 10.09 -9.38
N ILE A 335 14.94 10.30 -9.16
CA ILE A 335 14.37 11.65 -9.04
C ILE A 335 14.49 12.12 -7.58
N ASN A 336 15.07 13.30 -7.41
CA ASN A 336 15.16 14.01 -6.14
C ASN A 336 14.17 15.17 -6.11
N PHE A 337 13.79 15.58 -4.90
CA PHE A 337 12.89 16.69 -4.66
C PHE A 337 13.60 17.92 -4.14
N ALA A 338 13.40 19.07 -4.76
CA ALA A 338 14.00 20.35 -4.38
C ALA A 338 13.30 20.93 -3.13
N TRP A 339 13.52 20.30 -1.98
CA TRP A 339 12.81 20.61 -0.73
C TRP A 339 12.95 22.08 -0.31
N THR A 340 14.13 22.68 -0.40
CA THR A 340 14.34 24.09 -0.04
C THR A 340 13.50 25.01 -0.93
N THR A 341 13.57 24.83 -2.25
CA THR A 341 12.75 25.57 -3.21
C THR A 341 11.26 25.39 -2.95
N PHE A 342 10.86 24.15 -2.60
CA PHE A 342 9.45 23.88 -2.25
C PHE A 342 9.00 24.66 -1.01
N LEU A 343 9.82 24.75 0.02
CA LEU A 343 9.52 25.57 1.20
C LEU A 343 9.39 27.07 0.86
N GLU A 344 10.17 27.55 -0.07
CA GLU A 344 10.22 28.97 -0.47
C GLU A 344 9.11 29.36 -1.45
N ASP A 345 8.68 28.44 -2.34
CA ASP A 345 7.79 28.78 -3.45
C ASP A 345 6.38 28.22 -3.31
N PHE A 346 6.20 27.14 -2.51
CA PHE A 346 4.89 26.55 -2.33
C PHE A 346 4.07 27.34 -1.30
N ASN A 347 2.92 27.86 -1.75
CA ASN A 347 2.02 28.63 -0.93
C ASN A 347 0.84 27.78 -0.44
N VAL A 348 0.53 27.90 0.82
CA VAL A 348 -0.66 27.31 1.45
C VAL A 348 -1.64 28.45 1.78
N LEU A 349 -2.90 28.24 1.45
CA LEU A 349 -3.96 29.19 1.77
C LEU A 349 -4.45 28.96 3.20
N PHE A 350 -4.31 29.97 4.04
CA PHE A 350 -4.73 29.94 5.42
C PHE A 350 -6.06 30.70 5.58
N PRO A 351 -7.12 30.03 6.02
CA PRO A 351 -8.39 30.65 6.31
C PRO A 351 -8.37 31.32 7.70
N ASN A 352 -9.44 32.02 8.03
CA ASN A 352 -9.68 32.44 9.40
C ASN A 352 -9.78 31.21 10.35
N LYS A 353 -9.65 31.46 11.65
CA LYS A 353 -9.61 30.41 12.67
C LYS A 353 -10.85 29.52 12.71
N GLU A 354 -12.03 30.08 12.41
CA GLU A 354 -13.30 29.35 12.45
C GLU A 354 -13.36 28.32 11.30
N VAL A 355 -13.04 28.74 10.08
CA VAL A 355 -13.00 27.86 8.91
C VAL A 355 -11.90 26.81 9.06
N LEU A 356 -10.72 27.20 9.56
CA LEU A 356 -9.63 26.24 9.83
C LEU A 356 -10.07 25.14 10.80
N ASN A 357 -10.71 25.52 11.90
CA ASN A 357 -11.20 24.54 12.89
C ASN A 357 -12.31 23.66 12.32
N ALA A 358 -13.23 24.23 11.53
CA ALA A 358 -14.30 23.49 10.89
C ALA A 358 -13.76 22.49 9.84
N PHE A 359 -12.74 22.86 9.07
CA PHE A 359 -12.04 21.99 8.15
C PHE A 359 -11.33 20.86 8.90
N TYR A 360 -10.52 21.23 9.90
CA TYR A 360 -9.78 20.26 10.71
C TYR A 360 -10.70 19.19 11.31
N LYS A 361 -11.82 19.56 11.89
CA LYS A 361 -12.78 18.60 12.46
C LYS A 361 -13.25 17.56 11.43
N ARG A 362 -13.57 17.99 10.20
CA ARG A 362 -14.04 17.10 9.13
C ARG A 362 -12.91 16.23 8.58
N ALA A 363 -11.80 16.86 8.23
CA ALA A 363 -10.64 16.19 7.68
C ALA A 363 -10.04 15.17 8.67
N ASN A 364 -9.92 15.53 9.94
CA ASN A 364 -9.40 14.64 10.98
C ASN A 364 -10.33 13.45 11.24
N ALA A 365 -11.65 13.63 11.14
CA ALA A 365 -12.60 12.52 11.24
C ALA A 365 -12.41 11.51 10.09
N ILE A 366 -12.14 11.99 8.87
CA ILE A 366 -11.84 11.14 7.71
C ILE A 366 -10.53 10.39 7.93
N ILE A 367 -9.45 11.09 8.31
CA ILE A 367 -8.13 10.50 8.60
C ILE A 367 -8.22 9.42 9.67
N ASN A 368 -8.94 9.69 10.77
CA ASN A 368 -9.11 8.70 11.84
C ASN A 368 -9.87 7.45 11.38
N ASN A 369 -10.84 7.59 10.48
CA ASN A 369 -11.53 6.45 9.88
C ASN A 369 -10.61 5.65 8.95
N GLU A 370 -9.81 6.32 8.11
CA GLU A 370 -8.81 5.65 7.26
C GLU A 370 -7.82 4.82 8.10
N VAL A 371 -7.26 5.43 9.15
CA VAL A 371 -6.32 4.76 10.06
C VAL A 371 -6.98 3.58 10.77
N LYS A 372 -8.21 3.74 11.26
CA LYS A 372 -8.96 2.65 11.89
C LYS A 372 -9.16 1.48 10.93
N LEU A 373 -9.58 1.74 9.69
CA LEU A 373 -9.74 0.71 8.67
C LEU A 373 -8.41 0.03 8.33
N SER A 374 -7.31 0.79 8.20
CA SER A 374 -5.97 0.26 7.97
C SER A 374 -5.53 -0.70 9.10
N LEU A 375 -5.75 -0.33 10.36
CA LEU A 375 -5.46 -1.21 11.51
C LEU A 375 -6.36 -2.46 11.52
N GLN A 376 -7.63 -2.35 11.12
CA GLN A 376 -8.54 -3.48 10.98
C GLN A 376 -8.11 -4.43 9.86
N ILE A 377 -7.69 -3.91 8.69
CA ILE A 377 -7.14 -4.71 7.59
C ILE A 377 -5.96 -5.55 8.08
N ARG A 378 -5.05 -4.94 8.84
CA ARG A 378 -3.93 -5.66 9.43
C ARG A 378 -4.38 -6.83 10.31
N LEU A 379 -5.31 -6.59 11.23
CA LEU A 379 -5.82 -7.63 12.13
C LEU A 379 -6.50 -8.78 11.37
N LEU A 380 -7.31 -8.44 10.36
CA LEU A 380 -7.97 -9.42 9.51
C LEU A 380 -6.96 -10.24 8.70
N THR A 381 -5.95 -9.59 8.13
CA THR A 381 -4.87 -10.26 7.38
C THR A 381 -4.11 -11.23 8.29
N GLU A 382 -3.74 -10.78 9.49
CA GLU A 382 -3.03 -11.62 10.46
C GLU A 382 -3.89 -12.81 10.92
N ALA A 383 -5.17 -12.58 11.20
CA ALA A 383 -6.09 -13.66 11.58
C ALA A 383 -6.26 -14.69 10.46
N ARG A 384 -6.47 -14.23 9.22
CA ARG A 384 -6.55 -15.10 8.04
C ARG A 384 -5.27 -15.90 7.85
N ASP A 385 -4.13 -15.27 7.91
CA ASP A 385 -2.83 -15.90 7.65
C ASP A 385 -2.44 -16.92 8.73
N ARG A 386 -2.92 -16.74 9.97
CA ARG A 386 -2.80 -17.74 11.06
C ARG A 386 -3.80 -18.88 10.91
N LEU A 387 -5.00 -18.61 10.41
CA LEU A 387 -6.04 -19.64 10.20
C LEU A 387 -5.74 -20.52 8.99
N LEU A 388 -5.22 -19.95 7.91
CA LEU A 388 -5.00 -20.64 6.64
C LEU A 388 -4.23 -21.97 6.80
N PRO A 389 -3.02 -22.05 7.40
CA PRO A 389 -2.29 -23.30 7.50
C PRO A 389 -3.02 -24.33 8.39
N ARG A 390 -3.69 -23.89 9.46
CA ARG A 390 -4.42 -24.77 10.39
C ARG A 390 -5.65 -25.38 9.77
N LEU A 391 -6.41 -24.61 9.00
CA LEU A 391 -7.57 -25.09 8.25
C LEU A 391 -7.13 -26.03 7.12
N MET A 392 -6.07 -25.68 6.40
CA MET A 392 -5.56 -26.48 5.29
C MET A 392 -4.80 -27.76 5.74
N GLY A 393 -4.34 -27.80 6.98
CA GLY A 393 -3.72 -28.97 7.60
C GLY A 393 -4.71 -29.91 8.31
N GLY A 394 -6.00 -29.54 8.38
CA GLY A 394 -7.00 -30.31 9.11
C GLY A 394 -6.84 -30.26 10.63
N GLU A 395 -6.05 -29.30 11.16
CA GLU A 395 -5.85 -29.11 12.61
C GLU A 395 -7.09 -28.50 13.30
N MET A 396 -7.99 -27.91 12.51
CA MET A 396 -9.25 -27.34 13.00
C MET A 396 -10.42 -28.00 12.29
N GLU A 397 -11.37 -28.51 13.07
CA GLU A 397 -12.67 -28.97 12.56
C GLU A 397 -13.54 -27.79 12.13
N VAL A 398 -14.16 -27.89 10.96
CA VAL A 398 -15.06 -26.87 10.38
C VAL A 398 -16.36 -27.49 9.88
#